data_6b8e910a96dd5a6804437e0ce0eac99c
#
_entry.id   6b8e910a96dd5a6804437e0ce0eac99c
#
_cell.length_a   1.000
_cell.length_b   1.000
_cell.length_c   1.000
_cell.angle_alpha   90.00
_cell.angle_beta   90.00
_cell.angle_gamma   90.00
#
_symmetry.space_group_name_H-M   'P 1'
#
loop_
_entity.id
_entity.type
_entity.pdbx_description
1 polymer ?
#
loop_
_entity_poly.entity_id
_entity_poly.type
_entity_poly.pdbx_seq_one_letter_code
_entity_poly.pdbx_strand_id
1 'polypeptide(L)'
;MIDIQAAFAPSYARARVLFLEGAAAAGMAIRSHDHPLPGRDGETLAMDLALDGSPDAERLLIVSSACHGAEGFCGSGVQVYATHDQAWRQHAREAGVAVLYIHALNPYGFSHLRRVTNENVDLNRNFQDFSQPLPVNTAYAGLHDLLLPPEWPPGPDNAAAIDSWIALHGETAYQAAVSQGXXXXXXXXAMRRG
;
A
#
# COMPACT_ATOMS: atom_id res chain seq x y z
N MET A 1 -26.60 -10.23 7.10
CA MET A 1 -25.74 -9.82 5.96
C MET A 1 -25.65 -8.31 5.96
N ILE A 2 -24.45 -7.74 5.78
CA ILE A 2 -24.26 -6.29 5.73
C ILE A 2 -24.72 -5.77 4.36
N ASP A 3 -25.27 -4.55 4.33
CA ASP A 3 -25.48 -3.84 3.06
C ASP A 3 -24.13 -3.60 2.38
N ILE A 4 -24.08 -3.84 1.07
CA ILE A 4 -22.84 -3.69 0.29
C ILE A 4 -22.23 -2.29 0.51
N GLN A 5 -23.06 -1.24 0.42
CA GLN A 5 -22.57 0.13 0.57
C GLN A 5 -21.99 0.38 1.96
N ALA A 6 -22.55 -0.23 3.00
CA ALA A 6 -22.10 -0.06 4.38
C ALA A 6 -20.73 -0.69 4.63
N ALA A 7 -20.27 -1.60 3.75
CA ALA A 7 -18.94 -2.21 3.86
C ALA A 7 -17.83 -1.25 3.45
N PHE A 8 -18.14 -0.21 2.67
CA PHE A 8 -17.16 0.74 2.15
C PHE A 8 -17.11 1.98 3.01
N ALA A 9 -15.96 2.22 3.63
CA ALA A 9 -15.79 3.29 4.61
C ALA A 9 -15.25 4.57 3.96
N PRO A 10 -15.54 5.75 4.55
CA PRO A 10 -15.04 7.03 4.02
C PRO A 10 -13.62 7.38 4.50
N SER A 11 -13.04 6.60 5.42
CA SER A 11 -11.69 6.86 5.95
C SER A 11 -11.03 5.56 6.35
N TYR A 12 -9.70 5.59 6.47
CA TYR A 12 -8.93 4.44 6.98
C TYR A 12 -9.41 4.05 8.37
N ALA A 13 -9.57 5.03 9.27
CA ALA A 13 -9.98 4.73 10.66
C ALA A 13 -11.31 3.98 10.70
N ARG A 14 -12.29 4.43 9.89
CA ARG A 14 -13.58 3.75 9.84
C ARG A 14 -13.47 2.38 9.17
N ALA A 15 -12.66 2.27 8.10
CA ALA A 15 -12.43 0.99 7.42
C ALA A 15 -11.86 -0.04 8.40
N ARG A 16 -10.87 0.36 9.20
CA ARG A 16 -10.25 -0.51 10.21
C ARG A 16 -11.26 -0.99 11.24
N VAL A 17 -12.10 -0.07 11.75
CA VAL A 17 -13.13 -0.42 12.74
C VAL A 17 -14.09 -1.46 12.15
N LEU A 18 -14.58 -1.22 10.92
CA LEU A 18 -15.53 -2.14 10.27
C LEU A 18 -14.89 -3.53 10.08
N PHE A 19 -13.62 -3.56 9.66
CA PHE A 19 -12.93 -4.83 9.46
C PHE A 19 -12.77 -5.60 10.76
N LEU A 20 -12.26 -4.93 11.81
CA LEU A 20 -12.03 -5.59 13.10
C LEU A 20 -13.32 -6.05 13.75
N GLU A 21 -14.39 -5.24 13.68
CA GLU A 21 -15.71 -5.62 14.21
C GLU A 21 -16.27 -6.84 13.45
N GLY A 22 -16.18 -6.83 12.11
CA GLY A 22 -16.66 -7.95 11.31
C GLY A 22 -15.89 -9.23 11.58
N ALA A 23 -14.56 -9.13 11.64
CA ALA A 23 -13.70 -10.28 11.91
C ALA A 23 -13.97 -10.85 13.32
N ALA A 24 -14.10 -9.97 14.33
CA ALA A 24 -14.37 -10.41 15.71
C ALA A 24 -15.76 -11.08 15.82
N ALA A 25 -16.78 -10.49 15.21
CA ALA A 25 -18.14 -11.05 15.21
C ALA A 25 -18.18 -12.39 14.49
N ALA A 26 -17.31 -12.58 13.50
CA ALA A 26 -17.17 -13.84 12.74
C ALA A 26 -16.35 -14.90 13.49
N GLY A 27 -15.74 -14.55 14.63
CA GLY A 27 -14.92 -15.46 15.42
C GLY A 27 -13.55 -15.75 14.84
N MET A 28 -13.05 -14.85 14.00
CA MET A 28 -11.73 -15.02 13.38
C MET A 28 -10.61 -14.77 14.40
N ALA A 29 -9.45 -15.41 14.20
CA ALA A 29 -8.26 -15.15 15.01
C ALA A 29 -7.60 -13.86 14.48
N ILE A 30 -7.49 -12.85 15.35
CA ILE A 30 -7.04 -11.50 14.95
C ILE A 30 -5.68 -11.21 15.57
N ARG A 31 -4.78 -10.58 14.76
CA ARG A 31 -3.50 -10.06 15.24
C ARG A 31 -3.26 -8.71 14.54
N SER A 32 -2.81 -7.71 15.30
CA SER A 32 -2.50 -6.37 14.78
C SER A 32 -1.01 -6.09 14.91
N HIS A 33 -0.46 -5.45 13.88
CA HIS A 33 0.93 -4.98 13.85
C HIS A 33 0.91 -3.47 13.66
N ASP A 34 1.17 -2.75 14.74
CA ASP A 34 1.09 -1.29 14.75
C ASP A 34 2.19 -0.67 13.89
N HIS A 35 1.81 0.35 13.12
CA HIS A 35 2.73 1.18 12.37
C HIS A 35 3.28 2.28 13.32
N PRO A 36 4.58 2.62 13.23
CA PRO A 36 5.17 3.57 14.19
C PRO A 36 4.68 5.02 14.05
N LEU A 37 4.14 5.38 12.89
CA LEU A 37 3.65 6.75 12.65
C LEU A 37 2.12 6.80 12.76
N PRO A 38 1.56 7.96 13.18
CA PRO A 38 0.10 8.11 13.20
C PRO A 38 -0.47 8.34 11.82
N GLY A 39 -1.76 8.19 11.69
CA GLY A 39 -2.50 8.50 10.48
C GLY A 39 -2.70 10.01 10.29
N ARG A 40 -3.35 10.35 9.17
CA ARG A 40 -3.58 11.74 8.77
C ARG A 40 -4.33 12.55 9.84
N ASP A 41 -5.25 11.91 10.54
CA ASP A 41 -6.08 12.55 11.56
C ASP A 41 -5.63 12.17 12.98
N GLY A 42 -4.40 11.63 13.13
CA GLY A 42 -3.83 11.25 14.41
C GLY A 42 -4.18 9.85 14.88
N GLU A 43 -4.93 9.09 14.09
CA GLU A 43 -5.36 7.73 14.46
C GLU A 43 -4.20 6.73 14.41
N THR A 44 -4.34 5.65 15.19
CA THR A 44 -3.41 4.53 15.15
C THR A 44 -3.52 3.80 13.83
N LEU A 45 -2.38 3.55 13.21
CA LEU A 45 -2.27 2.77 11.99
C LEU A 45 -1.78 1.36 12.31
N ALA A 46 -2.31 0.36 11.62
CA ALA A 46 -1.85 -1.02 11.80
C ALA A 46 -2.12 -1.85 10.55
N MET A 47 -1.33 -2.89 10.41
CA MET A 47 -1.65 -4.00 9.52
C MET A 47 -2.35 -5.06 10.38
N ASP A 48 -3.63 -5.24 10.15
CA ASP A 48 -4.45 -6.18 10.92
C ASP A 48 -4.62 -7.48 10.13
N LEU A 49 -4.35 -8.59 10.78
CA LEU A 49 -4.51 -9.94 10.23
C LEU A 49 -5.74 -10.58 10.83
N ALA A 50 -6.54 -11.26 10.03
CA ALA A 50 -7.66 -12.06 10.53
C ALA A 50 -7.70 -13.39 9.80
N LEU A 51 -7.60 -14.49 10.54
CA LEU A 51 -7.64 -15.84 9.99
C LEU A 51 -9.02 -16.44 10.20
N ASP A 52 -9.70 -16.75 9.11
CA ASP A 52 -10.97 -17.48 9.12
C ASP A 52 -10.70 -18.92 8.74
N GLY A 53 -10.90 -19.84 9.69
CA GLY A 53 -10.65 -21.27 9.50
C GLY A 53 -9.53 -21.77 10.39
N SER A 54 -9.17 -23.03 10.18
CA SER A 54 -8.15 -23.69 11.00
C SER A 54 -6.73 -23.23 10.63
N PRO A 55 -5.87 -22.96 11.60
CA PRO A 55 -4.45 -22.71 11.28
C PRO A 55 -3.75 -23.94 10.71
N ASP A 56 -4.34 -25.13 10.87
CA ASP A 56 -3.79 -26.39 10.34
C ASP A 56 -4.43 -26.78 9.00
N ALA A 57 -5.19 -25.89 8.36
CA ALA A 57 -5.81 -26.17 7.05
C ALA A 57 -4.75 -26.47 6.00
N GLU A 58 -5.04 -27.44 5.14
CA GLU A 58 -4.11 -27.85 4.07
C GLU A 58 -3.91 -26.77 3.01
N ARG A 59 -4.88 -25.87 2.88
CA ARG A 59 -4.87 -24.81 1.87
C ARG A 59 -5.12 -23.47 2.51
N LEU A 60 -4.40 -22.47 2.04
CA LEU A 60 -4.51 -21.10 2.53
C LEU A 60 -4.77 -20.15 1.35
N LEU A 61 -5.85 -19.39 1.46
CA LEU A 61 -6.08 -18.25 0.57
C LEU A 61 -5.71 -16.97 1.32
N ILE A 62 -4.85 -16.15 0.73
CA ILE A 62 -4.48 -14.86 1.30
C ILE A 62 -5.18 -13.74 0.51
N VAL A 63 -5.92 -12.90 1.23
CA VAL A 63 -6.65 -11.77 0.65
C VAL A 63 -6.13 -10.49 1.30
N SER A 64 -5.35 -9.72 0.56
CA SER A 64 -4.77 -8.48 1.09
C SER A 64 -5.41 -7.24 0.47
N SER A 65 -5.35 -6.11 1.20
CA SER A 65 -5.82 -4.82 0.72
C SER A 65 -4.75 -3.77 0.91
N ALA A 66 -4.90 -2.67 0.17
CA ALA A 66 -4.09 -1.46 0.32
C ALA A 66 -2.58 -1.69 0.13
N CYS A 67 -2.19 -2.51 -0.84
CA CYS A 67 -0.79 -2.54 -1.28
C CYS A 67 -0.40 -1.14 -1.78
N HIS A 68 -1.26 -0.54 -2.60
CA HIS A 68 -1.27 0.90 -2.83
C HIS A 68 -2.31 1.50 -1.88
N GLY A 69 -1.88 2.40 -1.02
CA GLY A 69 -2.72 2.84 0.09
C GLY A 69 -4.06 3.43 -0.31
N ALA A 70 -4.06 4.36 -1.29
CA ALA A 70 -5.29 5.02 -1.72
C ALA A 70 -6.32 4.03 -2.32
N GLU A 71 -5.87 2.88 -2.84
CA GLU A 71 -6.75 1.84 -3.37
C GLU A 71 -7.38 1.00 -2.25
N GLY A 72 -6.93 1.22 -1.01
CA GLY A 72 -7.39 0.47 0.16
C GLY A 72 -8.88 0.57 0.40
N PHE A 73 -9.52 1.66 0.00
CA PHE A 73 -10.97 1.82 0.17
C PHE A 73 -11.74 0.69 -0.52
N CYS A 74 -11.32 0.33 -1.73
CA CYS A 74 -11.94 -0.77 -2.48
C CYS A 74 -11.68 -2.12 -1.80
N GLY A 75 -10.39 -2.43 -1.58
CA GLY A 75 -10.01 -3.73 -1.00
C GLY A 75 -10.58 -3.94 0.39
N SER A 76 -10.57 -2.89 1.23
CA SER A 76 -11.15 -2.95 2.57
C SER A 76 -12.64 -3.27 2.50
N GLY A 77 -13.39 -2.60 1.62
CA GLY A 77 -14.82 -2.85 1.48
C GLY A 77 -15.12 -4.30 1.12
N VAL A 78 -14.34 -4.87 0.20
CA VAL A 78 -14.47 -6.29 -0.16
C VAL A 78 -14.18 -7.18 1.05
N GLN A 79 -13.11 -6.90 1.79
CA GLN A 79 -12.75 -7.69 2.98
C GLN A 79 -13.84 -7.59 4.07
N VAL A 80 -14.32 -6.38 4.34
CA VAL A 80 -15.41 -6.18 5.32
C VAL A 80 -16.65 -6.98 4.90
N TYR A 81 -17.06 -6.87 3.65
CA TYR A 81 -18.21 -7.61 3.15
C TYR A 81 -18.00 -9.12 3.36
N ALA A 82 -16.81 -9.64 3.02
CA ALA A 82 -16.50 -11.06 3.16
C ALA A 82 -16.62 -11.56 4.60
N THR A 83 -16.28 -10.74 5.62
CA THR A 83 -16.44 -11.15 7.02
C THR A 83 -17.90 -11.42 7.38
N HIS A 84 -18.84 -10.77 6.69
CA HIS A 84 -20.29 -10.91 6.91
C HIS A 84 -20.96 -11.92 5.98
N ASP A 85 -20.25 -12.42 4.96
CA ASP A 85 -20.83 -13.32 3.96
C ASP A 85 -20.73 -14.76 4.44
N GLN A 86 -21.83 -15.26 5.05
CA GLN A 86 -21.87 -16.62 5.59
C GLN A 86 -21.68 -17.67 4.49
N ALA A 87 -22.23 -17.44 3.28
CA ALA A 87 -22.13 -18.41 2.19
C ALA A 87 -20.68 -18.54 1.73
N TRP A 88 -19.98 -17.41 1.58
CA TRP A 88 -18.55 -17.39 1.23
C TRP A 88 -17.73 -18.15 2.27
N ARG A 89 -17.93 -17.82 3.54
CA ARG A 89 -17.17 -18.42 4.64
C ARG A 89 -17.42 -19.92 4.76
N GLN A 90 -18.69 -20.32 4.62
CA GLN A 90 -19.05 -21.75 4.65
C GLN A 90 -18.41 -22.50 3.47
N HIS A 91 -18.47 -21.92 2.27
CA HIS A 91 -17.86 -22.51 1.08
C HIS A 91 -16.35 -22.75 1.27
N ALA A 92 -15.64 -21.77 1.83
CA ALA A 92 -14.20 -21.91 2.10
C ALA A 92 -13.94 -23.06 3.08
N ARG A 93 -14.72 -23.13 4.17
CA ARG A 93 -14.57 -24.20 5.15
C ARG A 93 -14.83 -25.57 4.54
N GLU A 94 -15.89 -25.72 3.76
CA GLU A 94 -16.24 -26.98 3.09
C GLU A 94 -15.16 -27.41 2.10
N ALA A 95 -14.47 -26.44 1.50
CA ALA A 95 -13.35 -26.71 0.58
C ALA A 95 -12.04 -26.99 1.31
N GLY A 96 -12.00 -26.94 2.66
CA GLY A 96 -10.77 -27.14 3.43
C GLY A 96 -9.77 -26.01 3.29
N VAL A 97 -10.26 -24.80 3.05
CA VAL A 97 -9.40 -23.61 2.84
C VAL A 97 -9.53 -22.68 4.05
N ALA A 98 -8.41 -22.32 4.66
CA ALA A 98 -8.39 -21.18 5.58
C ALA A 98 -8.19 -19.90 4.78
N VAL A 99 -8.81 -18.81 5.20
CA VAL A 99 -8.67 -17.51 4.54
C VAL A 99 -7.98 -16.55 5.49
N LEU A 100 -6.81 -16.06 5.09
CA LEU A 100 -6.08 -15.02 5.84
C LEU A 100 -6.33 -13.67 5.19
N TYR A 101 -7.03 -12.80 5.88
CA TYR A 101 -7.21 -11.42 5.47
C TYR A 101 -6.08 -10.56 6.03
N ILE A 102 -5.50 -9.70 5.19
CA ILE A 102 -4.48 -8.71 5.58
C ILE A 102 -5.05 -7.33 5.30
N HIS A 103 -5.45 -6.63 6.35
CA HIS A 103 -6.04 -5.28 6.28
C HIS A 103 -5.18 -4.34 7.12
N ALA A 104 -4.33 -3.53 6.60
CA ALA A 104 -3.99 -3.22 5.23
C ALA A 104 -2.46 -3.25 5.12
N LEU A 105 -1.94 -3.66 3.94
CA LEU A 105 -0.48 -3.77 3.76
C LEU A 105 0.24 -2.44 3.96
N ASN A 106 -0.38 -1.33 3.51
CA ASN A 106 0.18 0.01 3.62
C ASN A 106 -0.83 0.92 4.34
N PRO A 107 -0.95 0.78 5.67
CA PRO A 107 -1.94 1.58 6.41
C PRO A 107 -1.62 3.08 6.35
N TYR A 108 -0.33 3.45 6.26
CA TYR A 108 0.05 4.85 6.13
C TYR A 108 -0.49 5.44 4.84
N GLY A 109 -0.22 4.79 3.71
CA GLY A 109 -0.72 5.26 2.42
C GLY A 109 -2.25 5.32 2.38
N PHE A 110 -2.91 4.35 3.01
CA PHE A 110 -4.38 4.31 3.06
C PHE A 110 -4.91 5.56 3.79
N SER A 111 -4.41 5.83 4.99
CA SER A 111 -4.84 6.97 5.80
C SER A 111 -4.53 8.31 5.12
N HIS A 112 -3.30 8.44 4.58
CA HIS A 112 -2.81 9.69 3.97
C HIS A 112 -3.19 9.85 2.50
N LEU A 113 -4.00 8.94 1.94
CA LEU A 113 -4.50 8.95 0.55
C LEU A 113 -3.34 8.94 -0.45
N ARG A 114 -2.33 8.13 -0.18
CA ARG A 114 -1.13 8.01 -1.00
C ARG A 114 -1.01 6.61 -1.59
N ARG A 115 -0.40 6.52 -2.77
CA ARG A 115 -0.06 5.23 -3.38
C ARG A 115 1.02 4.51 -2.57
N VAL A 116 2.02 5.26 -2.13
CA VAL A 116 3.28 4.77 -1.57
C VAL A 116 3.29 4.80 -0.03
N THR A 117 4.31 4.23 0.58
CA THR A 117 4.52 4.24 2.04
C THR A 117 4.98 5.62 2.52
N ASN A 118 5.17 5.77 3.83
CA ASN A 118 5.73 6.99 4.42
C ASN A 118 7.11 7.33 3.85
N GLU A 119 7.86 6.32 3.42
CA GLU A 119 9.19 6.48 2.84
C GLU A 119 9.18 6.59 1.30
N ASN A 120 8.01 6.80 0.71
CA ASN A 120 7.81 6.89 -0.75
C ASN A 120 8.13 5.59 -1.50
N VAL A 121 7.98 4.45 -0.82
CA VAL A 121 8.20 3.15 -1.47
C VAL A 121 6.87 2.64 -2.06
N ASP A 122 6.89 2.28 -3.32
CA ASP A 122 5.79 1.54 -3.96
C ASP A 122 6.02 0.05 -3.66
N LEU A 123 5.19 -0.49 -2.77
CA LEU A 123 5.35 -1.90 -2.34
C LEU A 123 5.26 -2.86 -3.52
N ASN A 124 4.42 -2.53 -4.51
CA ASN A 124 4.21 -3.38 -5.68
C ASN A 124 5.34 -3.27 -6.72
N ARG A 125 6.32 -2.40 -6.48
CA ARG A 125 7.52 -2.27 -7.33
C ARG A 125 8.78 -2.69 -6.57
N ASN A 126 8.62 -3.20 -5.34
CA ASN A 126 9.76 -3.45 -4.46
C ASN A 126 9.91 -4.94 -4.07
N PHE A 127 9.44 -5.84 -4.94
CA PHE A 127 9.64 -7.28 -4.77
C PHE A 127 11.02 -7.64 -5.32
N GLN A 128 11.96 -7.89 -4.41
CA GLN A 128 13.34 -8.16 -4.81
C GLN A 128 14.05 -8.96 -3.71
N ASP A 129 15.21 -9.50 -4.04
CA ASP A 129 16.05 -10.20 -3.08
C ASP A 129 16.85 -9.17 -2.27
N PHE A 130 16.40 -8.91 -1.05
CA PHE A 130 17.02 -7.92 -0.18
C PHE A 130 18.38 -8.36 0.38
N SER A 131 18.84 -9.60 0.07
CA SER A 131 20.21 -10.03 0.38
C SER A 131 21.21 -9.54 -0.67
N GLN A 132 20.71 -9.02 -1.80
CA GLN A 132 21.54 -8.49 -2.88
C GLN A 132 21.60 -6.96 -2.83
N PRO A 133 22.60 -6.33 -3.45
CA PRO A 133 22.61 -4.88 -3.58
C PRO A 133 21.35 -4.38 -4.25
N LEU A 134 20.78 -3.32 -3.71
CA LEU A 134 19.54 -2.75 -4.25
C LEU A 134 19.81 -2.11 -5.62
N PRO A 135 18.84 -2.20 -6.54
CA PRO A 135 19.01 -1.56 -7.85
C PRO A 135 19.16 -0.05 -7.73
N VAL A 136 19.99 0.53 -8.59
CA VAL A 136 20.24 1.97 -8.63
C VAL A 136 19.79 2.52 -9.98
N ASN A 137 18.98 3.58 -9.95
CA ASN A 137 18.58 4.30 -11.15
C ASN A 137 19.35 5.62 -11.22
N THR A 138 20.52 5.58 -11.86
CA THR A 138 21.42 6.74 -11.97
C THR A 138 20.78 7.86 -12.79
N ALA A 139 19.96 7.52 -13.79
CA ALA A 139 19.26 8.53 -14.60
C ALA A 139 18.26 9.30 -13.75
N TYR A 140 17.47 8.61 -12.90
CA TYR A 140 16.58 9.27 -11.97
C TYR A 140 17.34 10.15 -10.98
N ALA A 141 18.48 9.65 -10.47
CA ALA A 141 19.28 10.42 -9.52
C ALA A 141 19.69 11.78 -10.10
N GLY A 142 19.99 11.80 -11.41
CA GLY A 142 20.33 13.04 -12.11
C GLY A 142 19.16 13.99 -12.36
N LEU A 143 17.91 13.47 -12.21
CA LEU A 143 16.69 14.27 -12.40
C LEU A 143 16.01 14.63 -11.09
N HIS A 144 16.40 13.99 -9.99
CA HIS A 144 15.65 14.03 -8.73
C HIS A 144 15.31 15.45 -8.28
N ASP A 145 16.32 16.32 -8.23
CA ASP A 145 16.15 17.68 -7.73
C ASP A 145 15.31 18.56 -8.67
N LEU A 146 15.27 18.21 -9.96
CA LEU A 146 14.39 18.90 -10.93
C LEU A 146 12.94 18.44 -10.77
N LEU A 147 12.73 17.14 -10.50
CA LEU A 147 11.40 16.57 -10.32
C LEU A 147 10.78 16.95 -8.98
N LEU A 148 11.62 17.10 -7.95
CA LEU A 148 11.20 17.43 -6.59
C LEU A 148 11.97 18.65 -6.09
N PRO A 149 11.73 19.82 -6.71
CA PRO A 149 12.44 21.04 -6.30
C PRO A 149 12.05 21.44 -4.87
N PRO A 150 12.93 22.20 -4.18
CA PRO A 150 12.65 22.63 -2.82
C PRO A 150 11.49 23.62 -2.68
N GLU A 151 11.12 24.28 -3.80
CA GLU A 151 10.01 25.24 -3.81
C GLU A 151 8.82 24.67 -4.53
N TRP A 152 7.62 24.91 -4.00
CA TRP A 152 6.38 24.45 -4.62
C TRP A 152 5.32 25.56 -4.56
N PRO A 153 4.69 25.91 -5.69
CA PRO A 153 4.90 25.33 -7.03
C PRO A 153 6.28 25.69 -7.62
N PRO A 154 6.80 24.83 -8.51
CA PRO A 154 8.11 25.09 -9.12
C PRO A 154 8.11 26.40 -9.94
N GLY A 155 9.23 27.08 -9.95
CA GLY A 155 9.40 28.27 -10.76
C GLY A 155 9.65 27.94 -12.24
N PRO A 156 9.60 28.95 -13.13
CA PRO A 156 9.77 28.73 -14.57
C PRO A 156 11.16 28.19 -14.94
N ASP A 157 12.17 28.47 -14.16
CA ASP A 157 13.54 27.96 -14.40
C ASP A 157 13.60 26.45 -14.26
N ASN A 158 12.76 25.88 -13.38
CA ASN A 158 12.70 24.43 -13.16
C ASN A 158 12.19 23.71 -14.43
N ALA A 159 11.12 24.25 -15.04
CA ALA A 159 10.58 23.69 -16.29
C ALA A 159 11.61 23.77 -17.41
N ALA A 160 12.29 24.90 -17.53
CA ALA A 160 13.34 25.09 -18.55
C ALA A 160 14.51 24.10 -18.35
N ALA A 161 14.88 23.81 -17.10
CA ALA A 161 15.93 22.84 -16.80
C ALA A 161 15.52 21.40 -17.19
N ILE A 162 14.26 21.04 -16.97
CA ILE A 162 13.72 19.74 -17.40
C ILE A 162 13.75 19.65 -18.93
N ASP A 163 13.28 20.71 -19.63
CA ASP A 163 13.29 20.76 -21.08
C ASP A 163 14.73 20.62 -21.64
N SER A 164 15.70 21.28 -21.00
CA SER A 164 17.11 21.18 -21.37
C SER A 164 17.64 19.75 -21.19
N TRP A 165 17.25 19.10 -20.09
CA TRP A 165 17.63 17.72 -19.84
C TRP A 165 17.07 16.81 -20.96
N ILE A 166 15.79 16.99 -21.30
CA ILE A 166 15.13 16.21 -22.36
C ILE A 166 15.80 16.45 -23.70
N ALA A 167 16.14 17.71 -24.02
CA ALA A 167 16.83 18.05 -25.26
C ALA A 167 18.18 17.36 -25.39
N LEU A 168 18.89 17.18 -24.25
CA LEU A 168 20.20 16.55 -24.24
C LEU A 168 20.12 15.02 -24.31
N HIS A 169 19.16 14.41 -23.59
CA HIS A 169 19.11 12.95 -23.40
C HIS A 169 17.98 12.26 -24.16
N GLY A 170 16.97 13.01 -24.60
CA GLY A 170 15.82 12.48 -25.32
C GLY A 170 14.62 12.20 -24.44
N GLU A 171 13.44 12.32 -25.05
CA GLU A 171 12.14 12.10 -24.36
C GLU A 171 12.03 10.67 -23.81
N THR A 172 12.49 9.67 -24.58
CA THR A 172 12.43 8.26 -24.15
C THR A 172 13.27 8.03 -22.91
N ALA A 173 14.46 8.65 -22.85
CA ALA A 173 15.35 8.54 -21.69
C ALA A 173 14.71 9.20 -20.47
N TYR A 174 14.05 10.35 -20.66
CA TYR A 174 13.34 11.04 -19.57
C TYR A 174 12.21 10.16 -19.02
N GLN A 175 11.37 9.62 -19.92
CA GLN A 175 10.26 8.76 -19.51
C GLN A 175 10.74 7.50 -18.77
N ALA A 176 11.82 6.90 -19.26
CA ALA A 176 12.40 5.72 -18.62
C ALA A 176 12.92 6.06 -17.22
N ALA A 177 13.65 7.17 -17.09
CA ALA A 177 14.22 7.58 -15.81
C ALA A 177 13.10 7.81 -14.76
N VAL A 178 12.05 8.53 -15.17
CA VAL A 178 10.92 8.87 -14.27
C VAL A 178 10.10 7.62 -13.92
N SER A 179 9.74 6.80 -14.92
CA SER A 179 8.88 5.64 -14.69
C SER A 179 9.57 4.52 -13.90
N GLN A 180 10.89 4.41 -13.96
CA GLN A 180 11.66 3.43 -13.20
C GLN A 180 12.06 3.94 -11.79
N GLY A 181 11.68 5.12 -11.46
CA GLY A 181 11.93 5.73 -10.15
C GLY A 181 11.30 4.97 -8.94
N UNK A 182 10.33 4.51 -9.26
CA UNK A 182 9.57 3.81 -8.28
C UNK A 182 10.28 2.61 -7.70
N UNK A 183 11.03 2.10 -8.32
CA UNK A 183 11.91 1.05 -7.95
C UNK A 183 13.12 1.56 -7.24
N UNK A 184 13.29 2.59 -7.48
CA UNK A 184 14.35 3.32 -6.85
C UNK A 184 13.93 4.08 -5.60
N UNK A 185 12.85 4.10 -5.44
CA UNK A 185 12.34 4.75 -4.32
C UNK A 185 12.80 4.17 -2.99
N UNK A 186 13.07 3.18 -3.02
CA UNK A 186 13.66 2.52 -1.92
C UNK A 186 15.10 2.97 -1.68
N UNK A 187 15.47 3.30 -2.60
CA UNK A 187 16.79 3.80 -2.52
C UNK A 187 16.88 5.27 -2.15
N UNK A 188 16.00 5.77 -2.48
CA UNK A 188 15.93 7.15 -2.15
C UNK A 188 15.69 7.40 -0.68
N UNK A 189 15.13 6.63 -0.23
CA UNK A 189 14.94 6.72 1.18
C UNK A 189 16.16 6.35 1.96
N ALA A 190 16.92 5.57 1.52
CA ALA A 190 18.19 5.22 2.19
C ALA A 190 19.23 6.37 2.11
N MET A 191 19.16 7.14 1.08
CA MET A 191 20.14 8.21 0.87
C MET A 191 19.96 9.47 1.74
N ARG A 192 18.82 9.58 2.41
CA ARG A 192 18.57 10.79 3.24
C ARG A 192 18.83 10.57 4.73
N ARG A 193 19.50 9.49 5.10
CA ARG A 193 19.94 9.29 6.48
C ARG A 193 21.45 9.56 6.56
N GLY A 194 21.85 10.79 6.33
CA GLY A 194 23.19 11.29 6.54
C GLY A 194 23.14 12.50 7.46
#